data_4c48bbadcf9c0b966a37fc2e23d41937
#
_entry.id   4c48bbadcf9c0b966a37fc2e23d41937
#
_cell.length_a   1.000
_cell.length_b   1.000
_cell.length_c   1.000
_cell.angle_alpha   90.00
_cell.angle_beta   90.00
_cell.angle_gamma   90.00
#
_symmetry.space_group_name_H-M   'P 1'
#
loop_
_entity.id
_entity.type
_entity.pdbx_description
1 polymer ?
#
loop_
_entity_poly.entity_id
_entity_poly.type
_entity_poly.pdbx_seq_one_letter_code
_entity_poly.pdbx_strand_id
1 'polypeptide(L)'
;MAARLVDLGARLRSLTARQRRNAMAAAMAVVVIAGGLVLHRTQRAQQRERARQAALAVPVTTVTALGRLEPEGEVISVAPPAGAMAGAQVRLRRLLVEEGDTVGQGQLLAEMDSLTRLNRAVEEAAAQVAIAQTQLQVATATQRSELHTQQARLQRAEANLRTAAAEARRYGELYRSGATSASLFESRVLSLDTARAEVSEARSRLQRLQTRVSTPDGAVSLEEAKAQRELLAARLHLRRTTAERDDALVRAPIGGRVLSVLTRPGEVPGAGGILELGRTERMQLVAEVYQSDRNRLQLGQPVSISSSALTAPLQGTVNRIGAIVRRQSLINTDPSANIDTRVIEVRARLDPASSRRAADLSNLQVTAVFGR
;
A
#
# COMPACT_ATOMS: atom_id res chain seq x y z
N MET A 1 74.51 12.28 -58.61
CA MET A 1 74.85 12.96 -57.29
C MET A 1 76.31 12.67 -56.88
N ALA A 2 76.96 11.63 -57.35
CA ALA A 2 78.35 11.24 -57.01
C ALA A 2 79.47 12.12 -57.64
N ALA A 3 79.26 12.70 -58.82
CA ALA A 3 80.26 13.53 -59.53
C ALA A 3 80.55 14.90 -58.87
N ARG A 4 79.65 15.43 -58.02
CA ARG A 4 79.89 16.74 -57.33
C ARG A 4 80.61 16.59 -55.98
N LEU A 5 80.75 15.41 -55.45
CA LEU A 5 81.49 15.16 -54.18
C LEU A 5 83.01 15.00 -54.35
N VAL A 6 83.46 14.60 -55.58
CA VAL A 6 84.88 14.45 -55.91
C VAL A 6 85.56 15.79 -56.15
N ASP A 7 84.84 16.78 -56.65
CA ASP A 7 85.40 18.14 -56.95
C ASP A 7 85.58 19.00 -55.63
N LEU A 8 84.79 18.72 -54.58
CA LEU A 8 84.94 19.39 -53.29
C LEU A 8 86.17 18.94 -52.52
N GLY A 9 86.63 17.69 -52.73
CA GLY A 9 87.78 17.09 -52.05
C GLY A 9 89.13 17.68 -52.61
N ALA A 10 89.16 18.04 -53.91
CA ALA A 10 90.35 18.65 -54.54
C ALA A 10 90.55 20.11 -54.09
N ARG A 11 89.50 20.90 -53.88
CA ARG A 11 89.57 22.30 -53.44
C ARG A 11 89.91 22.46 -51.93
N LEU A 12 89.76 21.43 -51.13
CA LEU A 12 90.12 21.48 -49.74
C LEU A 12 91.59 21.23 -49.44
N ARG A 13 92.37 20.73 -50.41
CA ARG A 13 93.78 20.43 -50.22
C ARG A 13 94.68 21.67 -50.41
N SER A 14 94.18 22.77 -50.98
CA SER A 14 94.94 23.98 -51.24
C SER A 14 94.76 25.08 -50.16
N LEU A 15 93.97 24.85 -49.15
CA LEU A 15 93.71 25.82 -48.09
C LEU A 15 94.73 25.71 -46.94
N THR A 16 95.16 26.88 -46.43
CA THR A 16 96.02 26.94 -45.22
C THR A 16 95.36 26.36 -44.00
N ALA A 17 96.10 25.82 -43.05
CA ALA A 17 95.56 25.16 -41.88
C ALA A 17 94.53 25.97 -41.06
N ARG A 18 94.65 27.31 -41.13
CA ARG A 18 93.65 28.22 -40.56
C ARG A 18 92.34 28.29 -41.27
N GLN A 19 92.35 28.19 -42.59
CA GLN A 19 91.15 28.20 -43.49
C GLN A 19 90.38 26.86 -43.35
N ARG A 20 91.11 25.74 -43.26
CA ARG A 20 90.52 24.41 -43.05
C ARG A 20 89.76 24.34 -41.69
N ARG A 21 90.32 24.91 -40.59
CA ARG A 21 89.68 24.95 -39.30
C ARG A 21 88.42 25.80 -39.29
N ASN A 22 88.42 26.92 -39.99
CA ASN A 22 87.26 27.80 -40.16
C ASN A 22 86.17 27.16 -41.00
N ALA A 23 86.55 26.45 -42.08
CA ALA A 23 85.60 25.74 -42.95
C ALA A 23 84.92 24.53 -42.17
N MET A 24 85.69 23.81 -41.34
CA MET A 24 85.12 22.75 -40.52
C MET A 24 84.23 23.34 -39.43
N ALA A 25 84.58 24.45 -38.83
CA ALA A 25 83.73 25.13 -37.84
C ALA A 25 82.43 25.64 -38.48
N ALA A 26 82.47 26.18 -39.70
CA ALA A 26 81.28 26.59 -40.40
C ALA A 26 80.40 25.42 -40.83
N ALA A 27 80.99 24.30 -41.30
CA ALA A 27 80.25 23.09 -41.61
C ALA A 27 79.58 22.49 -40.32
N MET A 28 80.28 22.48 -39.21
CA MET A 28 79.71 21.99 -37.92
C MET A 28 78.59 22.92 -37.47
N ALA A 29 78.69 24.23 -37.56
CA ALA A 29 77.65 25.20 -37.27
C ALA A 29 76.36 24.96 -38.08
N VAL A 30 76.55 24.71 -39.43
CA VAL A 30 75.43 24.41 -40.34
C VAL A 30 74.71 23.07 -39.89
N VAL A 31 75.49 22.05 -39.52
CA VAL A 31 74.89 20.76 -39.08
C VAL A 31 74.16 20.95 -37.76
N VAL A 32 74.69 21.74 -36.83
CA VAL A 32 74.01 22.04 -35.53
C VAL A 32 72.74 22.86 -35.76
N ILE A 33 72.79 23.87 -36.69
CA ILE A 33 71.62 24.67 -37.02
C ILE A 33 70.58 23.83 -37.77
N ALA A 34 70.98 22.97 -38.67
CA ALA A 34 70.07 22.07 -39.39
C ALA A 34 69.44 21.02 -38.45
N GLY A 35 70.25 20.43 -37.56
CA GLY A 35 69.75 19.50 -36.52
C GLY A 35 68.75 20.17 -35.56
N GLY A 36 69.07 21.40 -35.15
CA GLY A 36 68.17 22.20 -34.28
C GLY A 36 66.85 22.53 -34.98
N LEU A 37 66.88 22.85 -36.26
CA LEU A 37 65.70 23.14 -37.06
C LEU A 37 64.82 21.88 -37.30
N VAL A 38 65.45 20.72 -37.49
CA VAL A 38 64.73 19.45 -37.62
C VAL A 38 64.08 19.06 -36.29
N LEU A 39 64.85 19.15 -35.20
CA LEU A 39 64.32 18.91 -33.84
C LEU A 39 63.15 19.87 -33.50
N HIS A 40 63.32 21.13 -33.83
CA HIS A 40 62.25 22.12 -33.58
C HIS A 40 60.95 21.87 -34.43
N ARG A 41 61.16 21.42 -35.67
CA ARG A 41 60.02 21.03 -36.54
C ARG A 41 59.34 19.77 -36.05
N THR A 42 60.05 18.76 -35.60
CA THR A 42 59.48 17.51 -35.06
C THR A 42 58.75 17.77 -33.72
N GLN A 43 59.30 18.60 -32.87
CA GLN A 43 58.62 19.01 -31.60
C GLN A 43 57.33 19.79 -31.89
N ARG A 44 57.34 20.70 -32.84
CA ARG A 44 56.12 21.44 -33.25
C ARG A 44 55.11 20.52 -33.90
N ALA A 45 55.51 19.52 -34.68
CA ALA A 45 54.63 18.53 -35.26
C ALA A 45 53.95 17.67 -34.17
N GLN A 46 54.75 17.18 -33.19
CA GLN A 46 54.23 16.43 -32.06
C GLN A 46 53.30 17.26 -31.16
N GLN A 47 53.64 18.54 -30.94
CA GLN A 47 52.72 19.44 -30.18
C GLN A 47 51.41 19.68 -30.92
N ARG A 48 51.44 19.82 -32.25
CA ARG A 48 50.23 19.96 -33.07
C ARG A 48 49.36 18.68 -33.07
N GLU A 49 49.99 17.51 -33.11
CA GLU A 49 49.27 16.24 -33.00
C GLU A 49 48.66 16.03 -31.60
N ARG A 50 49.40 16.36 -30.54
CA ARG A 50 48.87 16.35 -29.16
C ARG A 50 47.73 17.36 -28.99
N ALA A 51 47.86 18.56 -29.54
CA ALA A 51 46.80 19.57 -29.52
C ALA A 51 45.57 19.13 -30.38
N ARG A 52 45.80 18.44 -31.47
CA ARG A 52 44.71 17.85 -32.27
C ARG A 52 44.01 16.70 -31.57
N GLN A 53 44.76 15.81 -30.92
CA GLN A 53 44.19 14.73 -30.07
C GLN A 53 43.47 15.28 -28.85
N ALA A 54 43.99 16.34 -28.22
CA ALA A 54 43.30 17.02 -27.12
C ALA A 54 42.03 17.78 -27.55
N ALA A 55 42.03 18.34 -28.80
CA ALA A 55 40.84 18.98 -29.37
C ALA A 55 39.79 18.01 -29.88
N LEU A 56 40.18 16.76 -30.21
CA LEU A 56 39.27 15.65 -30.52
C LEU A 56 38.75 14.92 -29.31
N ALA A 57 39.34 15.08 -28.13
CA ALA A 57 38.80 14.66 -26.87
C ALA A 57 37.69 15.65 -26.46
N VAL A 58 36.55 15.58 -27.15
CA VAL A 58 35.31 16.20 -26.65
C VAL A 58 35.11 15.65 -25.23
N PRO A 59 35.05 16.49 -24.18
CA PRO A 59 34.72 15.97 -22.85
C PRO A 59 33.37 15.26 -22.99
N VAL A 60 33.37 13.95 -22.76
CA VAL A 60 32.13 13.17 -22.72
C VAL A 60 31.29 13.76 -21.57
N THR A 61 30.47 14.74 -21.90
CA THR A 61 29.61 15.45 -20.94
C THR A 61 28.34 14.66 -20.63
N THR A 62 28.11 13.62 -21.40
CA THR A 62 26.93 12.75 -21.26
C THR A 62 27.22 11.58 -20.31
N VAL A 63 26.32 11.35 -19.37
CA VAL A 63 26.33 10.16 -18.52
C VAL A 63 25.47 9.11 -19.20
N THR A 64 26.01 7.90 -19.39
CA THR A 64 25.27 6.76 -19.96
C THR A 64 25.10 5.71 -18.88
N ALA A 65 23.90 5.13 -18.77
CA ALA A 65 23.58 4.12 -17.81
C ALA A 65 22.62 3.08 -18.37
N LEU A 66 22.70 1.86 -17.84
CA LEU A 66 21.66 0.85 -18.06
C LEU A 66 20.47 1.15 -17.15
N GLY A 67 19.28 0.87 -17.66
CA GLY A 67 18.05 1.05 -16.92
C GLY A 67 16.96 0.10 -17.41
N ARG A 68 15.81 0.17 -16.76
CA ARG A 68 14.59 -0.50 -17.18
C ARG A 68 13.41 0.46 -17.14
N LEU A 69 12.42 0.18 -17.97
CA LEU A 69 11.18 0.93 -17.99
C LEU A 69 10.23 0.34 -16.93
N GLU A 70 9.66 1.18 -16.10
CA GLU A 70 8.67 0.79 -15.08
C GLU A 70 7.47 1.74 -15.10
N PRO A 71 6.27 1.27 -14.71
CA PRO A 71 5.14 2.14 -14.43
C PRO A 71 5.46 3.12 -13.29
N GLU A 72 4.92 4.33 -13.32
CA GLU A 72 5.05 5.28 -12.21
C GLU A 72 4.34 4.72 -10.96
N GLY A 73 5.06 4.61 -9.84
CA GLY A 73 4.56 4.02 -8.59
C GLY A 73 4.91 2.56 -8.41
N GLU A 74 5.79 2.03 -9.29
CA GLU A 74 6.26 0.63 -9.30
C GLU A 74 5.16 -0.37 -9.68
N VAL A 75 5.55 -1.62 -9.87
CA VAL A 75 4.64 -2.73 -10.08
C VAL A 75 4.13 -3.22 -8.72
N ILE A 76 2.82 -3.30 -8.57
CA ILE A 76 2.19 -3.77 -7.34
C ILE A 76 1.75 -5.21 -7.53
N SER A 77 2.30 -6.11 -6.72
CA SER A 77 1.81 -7.47 -6.61
C SER A 77 0.54 -7.51 -5.77
N VAL A 78 -0.54 -8.00 -6.36
CA VAL A 78 -1.84 -8.15 -5.69
C VAL A 78 -1.92 -9.55 -5.11
N ALA A 79 -1.85 -9.63 -3.79
CA ALA A 79 -2.02 -10.87 -3.03
C ALA A 79 -3.40 -10.91 -2.36
N PRO A 80 -3.93 -12.09 -2.03
CA PRO A 80 -5.10 -12.19 -1.19
C PRO A 80 -4.83 -11.52 0.17
N PRO A 81 -5.83 -10.88 0.79
CA PRO A 81 -5.70 -10.37 2.15
C PRO A 81 -5.24 -11.47 3.11
N ALA A 82 -4.46 -11.12 4.14
CA ALA A 82 -3.90 -12.08 5.09
C ALA A 82 -4.97 -12.92 5.80
N GLY A 83 -6.16 -12.35 6.05
CA GLY A 83 -7.32 -13.04 6.63
C GLY A 83 -7.84 -14.18 5.75
N ALA A 84 -7.77 -14.05 4.43
CA ALA A 84 -8.21 -15.10 3.51
C ALA A 84 -7.32 -16.36 3.57
N MET A 85 -6.08 -16.21 4.01
CA MET A 85 -5.06 -17.28 4.07
C MET A 85 -4.94 -17.93 5.45
N ALA A 86 -5.68 -17.47 6.45
CA ALA A 86 -5.58 -17.95 7.83
C ALA A 86 -6.10 -19.40 7.94
N GLY A 87 -5.19 -20.36 8.08
CA GLY A 87 -5.46 -21.74 8.51
C GLY A 87 -5.82 -22.75 7.42
N ALA A 88 -5.85 -22.40 6.13
CA ALA A 88 -6.06 -23.35 5.03
C ALA A 88 -5.28 -22.92 3.78
N GLN A 89 -4.92 -23.88 2.94
CA GLN A 89 -4.43 -23.61 1.58
C GLN A 89 -5.60 -23.13 0.71
N VAL A 90 -5.93 -21.84 0.80
CA VAL A 90 -7.03 -21.24 0.05
C VAL A 90 -6.60 -21.10 -1.42
N ARG A 91 -7.39 -21.64 -2.34
CA ARG A 91 -7.12 -21.63 -3.77
C ARG A 91 -7.83 -20.49 -4.47
N LEU A 92 -7.27 -20.04 -5.57
CA LEU A 92 -7.94 -19.14 -6.48
C LEU A 92 -9.10 -19.90 -7.16
N ARG A 93 -10.34 -19.46 -6.93
CA ARG A 93 -11.53 -20.07 -7.54
C ARG A 93 -11.73 -19.57 -8.96
N ARG A 94 -11.70 -18.24 -9.13
CA ARG A 94 -11.96 -17.58 -10.40
C ARG A 94 -11.16 -16.29 -10.50
N LEU A 95 -10.59 -16.06 -11.67
CA LEU A 95 -10.00 -14.80 -12.07
C LEU A 95 -10.98 -14.10 -13.01
N LEU A 96 -11.21 -12.81 -12.81
CA LEU A 96 -12.20 -12.01 -13.53
C LEU A 96 -11.58 -11.03 -14.52
N VAL A 97 -10.26 -11.04 -14.62
CA VAL A 97 -9.47 -10.16 -15.48
C VAL A 97 -8.36 -10.96 -16.17
N GLU A 98 -7.91 -10.45 -17.30
CA GLU A 98 -6.83 -11.04 -18.11
C GLU A 98 -5.62 -10.08 -18.16
N GLU A 99 -4.47 -10.62 -18.60
CA GLU A 99 -3.29 -9.81 -18.86
C GLU A 99 -3.61 -8.75 -19.92
N GLY A 100 -3.24 -7.51 -19.64
CA GLY A 100 -3.52 -6.38 -20.51
C GLY A 100 -4.79 -5.59 -20.17
N ASP A 101 -5.68 -6.12 -19.34
CA ASP A 101 -6.90 -5.41 -18.93
C ASP A 101 -6.62 -4.17 -18.11
N THR A 102 -7.42 -3.13 -18.32
CA THR A 102 -7.41 -1.92 -17.49
C THR A 102 -8.46 -2.03 -16.40
N VAL A 103 -8.05 -1.84 -15.15
CA VAL A 103 -8.90 -1.98 -13.96
C VAL A 103 -8.97 -0.69 -13.16
N GLY A 104 -10.13 -0.42 -12.57
CA GLY A 104 -10.33 0.69 -11.63
C GLY A 104 -9.95 0.30 -10.20
N GLN A 105 -9.60 1.28 -9.37
CA GLN A 105 -9.39 1.06 -7.94
C GLN A 105 -10.65 0.47 -7.28
N GLY A 106 -10.51 -0.58 -6.47
CA GLY A 106 -11.59 -1.29 -5.80
C GLY A 106 -12.33 -2.29 -6.69
N GLN A 107 -12.02 -2.38 -7.99
CA GLN A 107 -12.61 -3.36 -8.90
C GLN A 107 -12.29 -4.78 -8.44
N LEU A 108 -13.28 -5.69 -8.51
CA LEU A 108 -13.10 -7.10 -8.20
C LEU A 108 -12.23 -7.76 -9.28
N LEU A 109 -11.14 -8.38 -8.84
CA LEU A 109 -10.17 -9.04 -9.71
C LEU A 109 -10.28 -10.55 -9.66
N ALA A 110 -10.49 -11.09 -8.45
CA ALA A 110 -10.48 -12.52 -8.23
C ALA A 110 -11.35 -12.93 -7.05
N GLU A 111 -11.79 -14.19 -7.07
CA GLU A 111 -12.57 -14.85 -6.01
C GLU A 111 -11.79 -16.05 -5.49
N MET A 112 -11.69 -16.16 -4.16
CA MET A 112 -11.10 -17.31 -3.51
C MET A 112 -12.14 -18.44 -3.34
N ASP A 113 -11.70 -19.68 -3.24
CA ASP A 113 -12.58 -20.86 -3.08
C ASP A 113 -13.33 -20.87 -1.74
N SER A 114 -12.78 -20.21 -0.72
CA SER A 114 -13.42 -20.01 0.59
C SER A 114 -14.70 -19.18 0.53
N LEU A 115 -14.94 -18.41 -0.54
CA LEU A 115 -16.07 -17.49 -0.66
C LEU A 115 -17.43 -18.18 -0.45
N THR A 116 -17.61 -19.40 -1.01
CA THR A 116 -18.89 -20.13 -0.86
C THR A 116 -19.17 -20.52 0.58
N ARG A 117 -18.14 -20.97 1.31
CA ARG A 117 -18.24 -21.30 2.73
C ARG A 117 -18.51 -20.06 3.57
N LEU A 118 -17.81 -18.96 3.27
CA LEU A 118 -17.96 -17.70 3.99
C LEU A 118 -19.31 -17.03 3.75
N ASN A 119 -19.91 -17.15 2.54
CA ASN A 119 -21.27 -16.69 2.27
C ASN A 119 -22.29 -17.42 3.16
N ARG A 120 -22.18 -18.74 3.31
CA ARG A 120 -23.03 -19.51 4.23
C ARG A 120 -22.86 -19.07 5.69
N ALA A 121 -21.61 -18.84 6.12
CA ALA A 121 -21.34 -18.35 7.46
C ALA A 121 -21.94 -16.95 7.71
N VAL A 122 -21.97 -16.06 6.71
CA VAL A 122 -22.65 -14.75 6.79
C VAL A 122 -24.16 -14.94 6.92
N GLU A 123 -24.76 -15.86 6.14
CA GLU A 123 -26.19 -16.18 6.23
C GLU A 123 -26.56 -16.74 7.61
N GLU A 124 -25.76 -17.64 8.15
CA GLU A 124 -25.93 -18.17 9.52
C GLU A 124 -25.81 -17.06 10.58
N ALA A 125 -24.82 -16.20 10.48
CA ALA A 125 -24.66 -15.07 11.40
C ALA A 125 -25.82 -14.06 11.27
N ALA A 126 -26.34 -13.83 10.08
CA ALA A 126 -27.52 -12.99 9.86
C ALA A 126 -28.78 -13.60 10.48
N ALA A 127 -28.95 -14.91 10.37
CA ALA A 127 -30.04 -15.64 11.06
C ALA A 127 -29.95 -15.51 12.57
N GLN A 128 -28.74 -15.61 13.16
CA GLN A 128 -28.52 -15.38 14.59
C GLN A 128 -28.94 -13.97 15.04
N VAL A 129 -28.65 -12.95 14.24
CA VAL A 129 -29.12 -11.58 14.49
C VAL A 129 -30.64 -11.51 14.50
N ALA A 130 -31.32 -12.16 13.55
CA ALA A 130 -32.78 -12.19 13.50
C ALA A 130 -33.41 -12.89 14.72
N ILE A 131 -32.80 -14.01 15.16
CA ILE A 131 -33.22 -14.73 16.37
C ILE A 131 -33.05 -13.80 17.59
N ALA A 132 -31.88 -13.20 17.78
CA ALA A 132 -31.63 -12.32 18.91
C ALA A 132 -32.52 -11.06 18.90
N GLN A 133 -32.89 -10.53 17.74
CA GLN A 133 -33.87 -9.45 17.60
C GLN A 133 -35.26 -9.89 18.09
N THR A 134 -35.70 -11.08 17.71
CA THR A 134 -36.97 -11.64 18.13
C THR A 134 -36.98 -11.88 19.65
N GLN A 135 -35.89 -12.39 20.22
CA GLN A 135 -35.74 -12.58 21.66
C GLN A 135 -35.86 -11.26 22.41
N LEU A 136 -35.24 -10.20 21.94
CA LEU A 136 -35.37 -8.85 22.51
C LEU A 136 -36.83 -8.36 22.45
N GLN A 137 -37.51 -8.54 21.32
CA GLN A 137 -38.92 -8.17 21.17
C GLN A 137 -39.81 -8.94 22.19
N VAL A 138 -39.59 -10.26 22.31
CA VAL A 138 -40.32 -11.09 23.24
C VAL A 138 -40.06 -10.65 24.70
N ALA A 139 -38.78 -10.42 25.06
CA ALA A 139 -38.43 -9.95 26.43
C ALA A 139 -39.11 -8.61 26.75
N THR A 140 -39.11 -7.67 25.81
CA THR A 140 -39.78 -6.36 25.98
C THR A 140 -41.28 -6.49 26.08
N ALA A 141 -41.92 -7.33 25.26
CA ALA A 141 -43.35 -7.56 25.29
C ALA A 141 -43.79 -8.25 26.58
N THR A 142 -43.07 -9.30 27.02
CA THR A 142 -43.31 -10.02 28.28
C THR A 142 -43.21 -9.08 29.47
N GLN A 143 -42.15 -8.29 29.57
CA GLN A 143 -41.95 -7.32 30.63
C GLN A 143 -43.09 -6.29 30.71
N ARG A 144 -43.56 -5.79 29.55
CA ARG A 144 -44.70 -4.86 29.50
C ARG A 144 -45.99 -5.52 29.98
N SER A 145 -46.24 -6.74 29.56
CA SER A 145 -47.44 -7.51 29.95
C SER A 145 -47.45 -7.80 31.46
N GLU A 146 -46.31 -8.21 32.02
CA GLU A 146 -46.18 -8.48 33.46
C GLU A 146 -46.38 -7.22 34.30
N LEU A 147 -45.78 -6.08 33.87
CA LEU A 147 -46.00 -4.80 34.56
C LEU A 147 -47.47 -4.42 34.56
N HIS A 148 -48.15 -4.51 33.43
CA HIS A 148 -49.57 -4.23 33.35
C HIS A 148 -50.42 -5.15 34.24
N THR A 149 -50.11 -6.45 34.30
CA THR A 149 -50.76 -7.43 35.15
C THR A 149 -50.59 -7.10 36.62
N GLN A 150 -49.36 -6.76 37.05
CA GLN A 150 -49.11 -6.42 38.46
C GLN A 150 -49.72 -5.08 38.84
N GLN A 151 -49.80 -4.11 37.95
CA GLN A 151 -50.54 -2.84 38.16
C GLN A 151 -52.02 -3.11 38.39
N ALA A 152 -52.65 -3.96 37.57
CA ALA A 152 -54.05 -4.34 37.74
C ALA A 152 -54.32 -5.06 39.06
N ARG A 153 -53.39 -5.96 39.51
CA ARG A 153 -53.45 -6.63 40.83
C ARG A 153 -53.36 -5.63 41.97
N LEU A 154 -52.43 -4.67 41.89
CA LEU A 154 -52.32 -3.62 42.90
C LEU A 154 -53.60 -2.78 42.99
N GLN A 155 -54.18 -2.38 41.87
CA GLN A 155 -55.44 -1.63 41.83
C GLN A 155 -56.58 -2.39 42.50
N ARG A 156 -56.69 -3.72 42.25
CA ARG A 156 -57.69 -4.58 42.90
C ARG A 156 -57.45 -4.63 44.39
N ALA A 157 -56.21 -4.88 44.87
CA ALA A 157 -55.88 -4.92 46.30
C ALA A 157 -56.19 -3.57 47.00
N GLU A 158 -55.88 -2.45 46.34
CA GLU A 158 -56.22 -1.13 46.89
C GLU A 158 -57.73 -0.86 46.93
N ALA A 159 -58.51 -1.38 45.98
CA ALA A 159 -59.97 -1.31 46.05
C ALA A 159 -60.54 -2.15 47.24
N ASN A 160 -60.04 -3.38 47.40
CA ASN A 160 -60.39 -4.24 48.54
C ASN A 160 -60.03 -3.56 49.86
N LEU A 161 -58.85 -2.95 49.96
CA LEU A 161 -58.44 -2.23 51.18
C LEU A 161 -59.39 -1.07 51.50
N ARG A 162 -59.82 -0.28 50.49
CA ARG A 162 -60.77 0.82 50.65
C ARG A 162 -62.10 0.30 51.23
N THR A 163 -62.62 -0.82 50.69
CA THR A 163 -63.87 -1.45 51.21
C THR A 163 -63.70 -1.97 52.62
N ALA A 164 -62.65 -2.74 52.90
CA ALA A 164 -62.40 -3.30 54.26
C ALA A 164 -62.20 -2.17 55.31
N ALA A 165 -61.52 -1.08 54.90
CA ALA A 165 -61.35 0.08 55.81
C ALA A 165 -62.66 0.81 56.10
N ALA A 166 -63.55 0.93 55.10
CA ALA A 166 -64.86 1.55 55.29
C ALA A 166 -65.75 0.66 56.23
N GLU A 167 -65.70 -0.65 56.02
CA GLU A 167 -66.43 -1.59 56.89
C GLU A 167 -65.91 -1.60 58.34
N ALA A 168 -64.58 -1.71 58.54
CA ALA A 168 -63.96 -1.65 59.85
C ALA A 168 -64.30 -0.34 60.58
N ARG A 169 -64.33 0.78 59.93
CA ARG A 169 -64.78 2.06 60.51
C ARG A 169 -66.25 2.03 60.92
N ARG A 170 -67.14 1.59 60.01
CA ARG A 170 -68.56 1.51 60.27
C ARG A 170 -68.86 0.59 61.47
N TYR A 171 -68.26 -0.62 61.48
CA TYR A 171 -68.44 -1.57 62.58
C TYR A 171 -67.75 -1.11 63.84
N GLY A 172 -66.73 -0.33 63.85
CA GLY A 172 -66.10 0.31 65.00
C GLY A 172 -67.03 1.37 65.65
N GLU A 173 -67.81 2.11 64.83
CA GLU A 173 -68.83 3.03 65.32
C GLU A 173 -70.02 2.28 65.96
N LEU A 174 -70.50 1.21 65.31
CA LEU A 174 -71.57 0.36 65.83
C LEU A 174 -71.17 -0.35 67.14
N TYR A 175 -69.93 -0.84 67.25
CA TYR A 175 -69.41 -1.44 68.50
C TYR A 175 -69.33 -0.38 69.61
N ARG A 176 -68.89 0.84 69.36
CA ARG A 176 -68.86 1.91 70.38
C ARG A 176 -70.25 2.31 70.83
N SER A 177 -71.28 2.20 70.02
CA SER A 177 -72.67 2.45 70.36
C SER A 177 -73.37 1.25 70.98
N GLY A 178 -72.71 0.09 71.11
CA GLY A 178 -73.30 -1.16 71.64
C GLY A 178 -74.18 -1.92 70.63
N ALA A 179 -74.19 -1.53 69.33
CA ALA A 179 -75.08 -2.08 68.31
C ALA A 179 -74.50 -3.29 67.59
N THR A 180 -73.28 -3.74 67.91
CA THR A 180 -72.67 -4.97 67.35
C THR A 180 -71.80 -5.71 68.43
N SER A 181 -71.46 -6.97 68.16
CA SER A 181 -70.61 -7.78 69.06
C SER A 181 -69.12 -7.46 68.83
N ALA A 182 -68.29 -7.65 69.87
CA ALA A 182 -66.83 -7.55 69.77
C ALA A 182 -66.23 -8.48 68.72
N SER A 183 -66.70 -9.75 68.65
CA SER A 183 -66.24 -10.75 67.67
C SER A 183 -66.46 -10.29 66.21
N LEU A 184 -67.61 -9.63 65.91
CA LEU A 184 -67.90 -9.15 64.59
C LEU A 184 -66.99 -7.93 64.18
N PHE A 185 -66.77 -7.03 65.16
CA PHE A 185 -65.84 -5.92 64.96
C PHE A 185 -64.41 -6.45 64.79
N GLU A 186 -63.90 -7.34 65.56
CA GLU A 186 -62.57 -7.98 65.46
C GLU A 186 -62.39 -8.66 64.08
N SER A 187 -63.45 -9.40 63.65
CA SER A 187 -63.43 -10.00 62.31
C SER A 187 -63.23 -8.95 61.17
N ARG A 188 -63.84 -7.75 61.30
CA ARG A 188 -63.65 -6.65 60.32
C ARG A 188 -62.26 -5.99 60.38
N VAL A 189 -61.71 -5.90 61.60
CA VAL A 189 -60.35 -5.44 61.80
C VAL A 189 -59.36 -6.44 61.18
N LEU A 190 -59.52 -7.75 61.39
CA LEU A 190 -58.71 -8.76 60.77
C LEU A 190 -58.80 -8.69 59.25
N SER A 191 -60.02 -8.49 58.69
CA SER A 191 -60.20 -8.31 57.24
C SER A 191 -59.44 -7.07 56.70
N LEU A 192 -59.42 -5.96 57.45
CA LEU A 192 -58.67 -4.76 57.11
C LEU A 192 -57.16 -5.03 57.14
N ASP A 193 -56.64 -5.75 58.12
CA ASP A 193 -55.21 -6.06 58.24
C ASP A 193 -54.76 -7.01 57.12
N THR A 194 -55.61 -7.99 56.77
CA THR A 194 -55.39 -8.88 55.63
C THR A 194 -55.31 -8.04 54.29
N ALA A 195 -56.23 -7.13 54.05
CA ALA A 195 -56.24 -6.30 52.88
C ALA A 195 -55.01 -5.34 52.83
N ARG A 196 -54.52 -4.86 54.00
CA ARG A 196 -53.26 -4.09 54.05
C ARG A 196 -52.07 -4.95 53.66
N ALA A 197 -51.98 -6.18 54.13
CA ALA A 197 -50.91 -7.10 53.73
C ALA A 197 -50.93 -7.43 52.26
N GLU A 198 -52.13 -7.62 51.65
CA GLU A 198 -52.25 -7.82 50.16
C GLU A 198 -51.74 -6.64 49.36
N VAL A 199 -52.06 -5.41 49.76
CA VAL A 199 -51.54 -4.20 49.12
C VAL A 199 -50.02 -4.10 49.23
N SER A 200 -49.46 -4.38 50.44
CA SER A 200 -48.01 -4.39 50.65
C SER A 200 -47.30 -5.41 49.77
N GLU A 201 -47.86 -6.62 49.68
CA GLU A 201 -47.33 -7.66 48.78
C GLU A 201 -47.38 -7.26 47.32
N ALA A 202 -48.53 -6.75 46.85
CA ALA A 202 -48.70 -6.32 45.45
C ALA A 202 -47.71 -5.18 45.10
N ARG A 203 -47.50 -4.21 45.99
CA ARG A 203 -46.51 -3.14 45.83
C ARG A 203 -45.08 -3.67 45.72
N SER A 204 -44.71 -4.57 46.63
CA SER A 204 -43.39 -5.19 46.63
C SER A 204 -43.11 -5.99 45.34
N ARG A 205 -44.14 -6.68 44.81
CA ARG A 205 -44.03 -7.39 43.51
C ARG A 205 -43.84 -6.40 42.36
N LEU A 206 -44.62 -5.31 42.30
CA LEU A 206 -44.50 -4.29 41.30
C LEU A 206 -43.13 -3.60 41.36
N GLN A 207 -42.64 -3.27 42.55
CA GLN A 207 -41.33 -2.66 42.74
C GLN A 207 -40.18 -3.54 42.21
N ARG A 208 -40.25 -4.88 42.45
CA ARG A 208 -39.27 -5.81 41.89
C ARG A 208 -39.25 -5.79 40.37
N LEU A 209 -40.41 -5.74 39.72
CA LEU A 209 -40.50 -5.64 38.24
C LEU A 209 -40.05 -4.27 37.68
N GLN A 210 -40.09 -3.25 38.51
CA GLN A 210 -39.63 -1.89 38.17
C GLN A 210 -38.11 -1.70 38.38
N THR A 211 -37.41 -2.69 38.99
CA THR A 211 -35.95 -2.64 39.12
C THR A 211 -35.33 -2.62 37.73
N ARG A 212 -34.54 -1.59 37.47
CA ARG A 212 -33.89 -1.35 36.19
C ARG A 212 -32.38 -1.49 36.29
N VAL A 213 -31.78 -1.98 35.21
CA VAL A 213 -30.34 -2.02 35.02
C VAL A 213 -29.97 -0.91 34.06
N SER A 214 -28.96 -0.14 34.37
CA SER A 214 -28.42 0.90 33.46
C SER A 214 -27.69 0.26 32.32
N THR A 215 -28.09 0.60 31.11
CA THR A 215 -27.41 0.25 29.86
C THR A 215 -27.02 1.53 29.11
N PRO A 216 -26.14 1.49 28.09
CA PRO A 216 -25.81 2.68 27.27
C PRO A 216 -27.04 3.34 26.65
N ASP A 217 -28.06 2.53 26.32
CA ASP A 217 -29.30 2.97 25.65
C ASP A 217 -30.41 3.37 26.65
N GLY A 218 -30.12 3.35 27.96
CA GLY A 218 -31.06 3.70 29.01
C GLY A 218 -31.21 2.62 30.09
N ALA A 219 -32.15 2.84 31.02
CA ALA A 219 -32.45 1.90 32.08
C ALA A 219 -33.54 0.90 31.65
N VAL A 220 -33.20 -0.38 31.59
CA VAL A 220 -34.05 -1.47 31.11
C VAL A 220 -34.16 -2.59 32.17
N SER A 221 -35.08 -3.53 31.98
CA SER A 221 -35.14 -4.71 32.84
C SER A 221 -33.90 -5.61 32.66
N LEU A 222 -33.62 -6.47 33.61
CA LEU A 222 -32.49 -7.41 33.52
C LEU A 222 -32.59 -8.31 32.28
N GLU A 223 -33.78 -8.80 31.97
CA GLU A 223 -34.01 -9.69 30.81
C GLU A 223 -33.86 -8.93 29.48
N GLU A 224 -34.35 -7.69 29.39
CA GLU A 224 -34.09 -6.84 28.26
C GLU A 224 -32.60 -6.55 28.10
N ALA A 225 -31.85 -6.26 29.18
CA ALA A 225 -30.42 -6.02 29.15
C ALA A 225 -29.64 -7.25 28.66
N LYS A 226 -30.05 -8.46 29.04
CA LYS A 226 -29.48 -9.72 28.55
C LYS A 226 -29.72 -9.86 27.02
N ALA A 227 -30.98 -9.72 26.62
CA ALA A 227 -31.33 -9.83 25.19
C ALA A 227 -30.65 -8.76 24.32
N GLN A 228 -30.47 -7.53 24.82
CA GLN A 228 -29.69 -6.48 24.12
C GLN A 228 -28.23 -6.89 23.97
N ARG A 229 -27.60 -7.50 24.98
CA ARG A 229 -26.21 -7.97 24.88
C ARG A 229 -26.08 -9.13 23.90
N GLU A 230 -27.03 -10.05 23.87
CA GLU A 230 -27.05 -11.14 22.89
C GLU A 230 -27.19 -10.61 21.46
N LEU A 231 -28.09 -9.65 21.23
CA LEU A 231 -28.24 -8.99 19.95
C LEU A 231 -26.96 -8.26 19.53
N LEU A 232 -26.29 -7.55 20.46
CA LEU A 232 -25.03 -6.89 20.19
C LEU A 232 -23.94 -7.91 19.81
N ALA A 233 -23.83 -9.02 20.56
CA ALA A 233 -22.88 -10.09 20.25
C ALA A 233 -23.13 -10.72 18.87
N ALA A 234 -24.38 -11.00 18.55
CA ALA A 234 -24.76 -11.52 17.22
C ALA A 234 -24.42 -10.54 16.09
N ARG A 235 -24.66 -9.23 16.28
CA ARG A 235 -24.29 -8.19 15.30
C ARG A 235 -22.78 -8.08 15.11
N LEU A 236 -22.00 -8.16 16.19
CA LEU A 236 -20.54 -8.15 16.12
C LEU A 236 -20.02 -9.38 15.38
N HIS A 237 -20.61 -10.55 15.66
CA HIS A 237 -20.29 -11.78 14.93
C HIS A 237 -20.58 -11.65 13.43
N LEU A 238 -21.76 -11.14 13.06
CA LEU A 238 -22.10 -10.89 11.65
C LEU A 238 -21.11 -9.94 10.97
N ARG A 239 -20.72 -8.83 11.63
CA ARG A 239 -19.73 -7.90 11.08
C ARG A 239 -18.38 -8.58 10.83
N ARG A 240 -17.92 -9.39 11.79
CA ARG A 240 -16.68 -10.14 11.66
C ARG A 240 -16.73 -11.11 10.48
N THR A 241 -17.78 -11.92 10.40
CA THR A 241 -17.97 -12.92 9.34
C THR A 241 -18.10 -12.25 7.97
N THR A 242 -18.73 -11.07 7.90
CA THR A 242 -18.83 -10.27 6.67
C THR A 242 -17.46 -9.77 6.24
N ALA A 243 -16.61 -9.29 7.16
CA ALA A 243 -15.24 -8.87 6.84
C ALA A 243 -14.40 -10.07 6.34
N GLU A 244 -14.50 -11.23 6.99
CA GLU A 244 -13.84 -12.45 6.56
C GLU A 244 -14.28 -12.89 5.14
N ARG A 245 -15.57 -12.70 4.82
CA ARG A 245 -16.10 -12.95 3.46
C ARG A 245 -15.54 -11.94 2.45
N ASP A 246 -15.44 -10.67 2.82
CA ASP A 246 -14.88 -9.62 1.95
C ASP A 246 -13.39 -9.85 1.67
N ASP A 247 -12.65 -10.42 2.60
CA ASP A 247 -11.26 -10.85 2.41
C ASP A 247 -11.11 -11.97 1.35
N ALA A 248 -12.16 -12.75 1.08
CA ALA A 248 -12.16 -13.74 0.00
C ALA A 248 -12.39 -13.12 -1.39
N LEU A 249 -12.63 -11.82 -1.48
CA LEU A 249 -12.82 -11.04 -2.69
C LEU A 249 -11.59 -10.16 -2.93
N VAL A 250 -10.73 -10.55 -3.84
CA VAL A 250 -9.52 -9.81 -4.14
C VAL A 250 -9.83 -8.63 -5.04
N ARG A 251 -9.52 -7.41 -4.56
CA ARG A 251 -9.81 -6.17 -5.27
C ARG A 251 -8.54 -5.41 -5.63
N ALA A 252 -8.62 -4.59 -6.69
CA ALA A 252 -7.52 -3.74 -7.12
C ALA A 252 -7.19 -2.66 -6.08
N PRO A 253 -5.96 -2.62 -5.54
CA PRO A 253 -5.56 -1.58 -4.59
C PRO A 253 -5.41 -0.21 -5.26
N ILE A 254 -5.10 -0.20 -6.55
CA ILE A 254 -4.97 1.00 -7.40
C ILE A 254 -5.68 0.77 -8.73
N GLY A 255 -6.02 1.86 -9.43
CA GLY A 255 -6.35 1.80 -10.86
C GLY A 255 -5.08 1.63 -11.67
N GLY A 256 -5.14 0.81 -12.73
CA GLY A 256 -4.00 0.54 -13.60
C GLY A 256 -4.28 -0.61 -14.57
N ARG A 257 -3.22 -1.14 -15.15
CA ARG A 257 -3.27 -2.27 -16.08
C ARG A 257 -2.74 -3.54 -15.45
N VAL A 258 -3.35 -4.67 -15.73
CA VAL A 258 -2.85 -6.00 -15.38
C VAL A 258 -1.63 -6.30 -16.24
N LEU A 259 -0.46 -6.43 -15.61
CA LEU A 259 0.80 -6.64 -16.30
C LEU A 259 1.11 -8.13 -16.47
N SER A 260 0.83 -8.91 -15.45
CA SER A 260 1.00 -10.36 -15.50
C SER A 260 0.05 -11.07 -14.54
N VAL A 261 -0.31 -12.33 -14.86
CA VAL A 261 -1.09 -13.23 -14.02
C VAL A 261 -0.18 -14.33 -13.49
N LEU A 262 0.04 -14.33 -12.17
CA LEU A 262 0.97 -15.22 -11.49
C LEU A 262 0.32 -16.50 -10.95
N THR A 263 -1.00 -16.45 -10.69
CA THR A 263 -1.77 -17.58 -10.14
C THR A 263 -3.00 -17.85 -10.99
N ARG A 264 -3.19 -19.10 -11.39
CA ARG A 264 -4.33 -19.54 -12.19
C ARG A 264 -5.45 -20.13 -11.32
N PRO A 265 -6.69 -20.15 -11.81
CA PRO A 265 -7.79 -20.82 -11.11
C PRO A 265 -7.44 -22.27 -10.75
N GLY A 266 -7.68 -22.66 -9.49
CA GLY A 266 -7.32 -23.96 -8.91
C GLY A 266 -5.98 -23.97 -8.16
N GLU A 267 -5.12 -23.00 -8.36
CA GLU A 267 -3.81 -22.91 -7.69
C GLU A 267 -3.90 -22.14 -6.35
N VAL A 268 -2.92 -22.39 -5.49
CA VAL A 268 -2.71 -21.62 -4.25
C VAL A 268 -1.78 -20.45 -4.58
N PRO A 269 -2.17 -19.18 -4.28
CA PRO A 269 -1.29 -18.05 -4.51
C PRO A 269 0.03 -18.17 -3.78
N GLY A 270 1.13 -17.99 -4.53
CA GLY A 270 2.49 -18.01 -3.99
C GLY A 270 2.92 -16.66 -3.41
N ALA A 271 4.21 -16.51 -3.11
CA ALA A 271 4.80 -15.28 -2.58
C ALA A 271 4.66 -14.07 -3.52
N GLY A 272 4.54 -14.30 -4.84
CA GLY A 272 4.30 -13.24 -5.84
C GLY A 272 2.86 -12.72 -5.89
N GLY A 273 1.92 -13.35 -5.17
CA GLY A 273 0.50 -13.00 -5.23
C GLY A 273 -0.25 -13.62 -6.40
N ILE A 274 -1.36 -13.00 -6.79
CA ILE A 274 -2.25 -13.48 -7.86
C ILE A 274 -1.88 -12.88 -9.21
N LEU A 275 -1.65 -11.56 -9.23
CA LEU A 275 -1.34 -10.81 -10.43
C LEU A 275 -0.55 -9.54 -10.10
N GLU A 276 0.03 -8.93 -11.11
CA GLU A 276 0.76 -7.67 -11.01
C GLU A 276 -0.01 -6.54 -11.69
N LEU A 277 -0.11 -5.39 -11.00
CA LEU A 277 -0.73 -4.16 -11.50
C LEU A 277 0.30 -3.05 -11.65
N GLY A 278 0.16 -2.25 -12.69
CA GLY A 278 0.98 -1.05 -12.91
C GLY A 278 0.20 0.09 -13.58
N ARG A 279 0.57 1.33 -13.26
CA ARG A 279 0.02 2.54 -13.90
C ARG A 279 0.74 2.83 -15.20
N THR A 280 0.50 2.06 -16.25
CA THR A 280 1.21 2.17 -17.53
C THR A 280 0.87 3.44 -18.31
N GLU A 281 -0.12 4.23 -17.89
CA GLU A 281 -0.38 5.55 -18.45
C GLU A 281 0.78 6.52 -18.23
N ARG A 282 1.55 6.31 -17.17
CA ARG A 282 2.73 7.07 -16.80
C ARG A 282 3.89 6.12 -16.58
N MET A 283 4.84 6.16 -17.48
CA MET A 283 6.04 5.34 -17.41
C MET A 283 7.22 6.16 -16.91
N GLN A 284 8.15 5.48 -16.27
CA GLN A 284 9.41 6.04 -15.81
C GLN A 284 10.56 5.12 -16.21
N LEU A 285 11.73 5.72 -16.36
CA LEU A 285 13.00 5.03 -16.41
C LEU A 285 13.51 4.84 -14.98
N VAL A 286 13.97 3.66 -14.66
CA VAL A 286 14.81 3.37 -13.49
C VAL A 286 16.19 3.00 -14.00
N ALA A 287 17.16 3.90 -13.88
CA ALA A 287 18.52 3.73 -14.39
C ALA A 287 19.51 3.49 -13.24
N GLU A 288 20.47 2.60 -13.47
CA GLU A 288 21.58 2.32 -12.56
C GLU A 288 22.83 3.09 -13.02
N VAL A 289 23.06 4.26 -12.42
CA VAL A 289 24.18 5.13 -12.76
C VAL A 289 25.34 4.85 -11.83
N TYR A 290 26.56 4.81 -12.37
CA TYR A 290 27.79 4.62 -11.57
C TYR A 290 27.97 5.72 -10.53
N GLN A 291 28.40 5.34 -9.35
CA GLN A 291 28.64 6.26 -8.23
C GLN A 291 29.58 7.43 -8.63
N SER A 292 30.56 7.19 -9.50
CA SER A 292 31.49 8.22 -10.01
C SER A 292 30.81 9.35 -10.76
N ASP A 293 29.68 9.05 -11.44
CA ASP A 293 28.97 10.00 -12.28
C ASP A 293 27.85 10.76 -11.56
N ARG A 294 27.58 10.42 -10.28
CA ARG A 294 26.52 11.04 -9.50
C ARG A 294 26.55 12.57 -9.51
N ASN A 295 27.74 13.17 -9.38
CA ASN A 295 27.90 14.63 -9.32
C ASN A 295 27.61 15.34 -10.65
N ARG A 296 27.47 14.58 -11.73
CA ARG A 296 27.15 15.07 -13.08
C ARG A 296 25.66 15.04 -13.37
N LEU A 297 24.85 14.51 -12.46
CA LEU A 297 23.40 14.41 -12.60
C LEU A 297 22.70 15.51 -11.80
N GLN A 298 21.66 16.06 -12.40
CA GLN A 298 20.81 17.09 -11.80
C GLN A 298 19.33 16.75 -11.95
N LEU A 299 18.53 17.18 -11.01
CA LEU A 299 17.07 17.12 -11.13
C LEU A 299 16.61 18.02 -12.27
N GLY A 300 15.63 17.56 -13.05
CA GLY A 300 15.15 18.28 -14.22
C GLY A 300 15.98 18.06 -15.50
N GLN A 301 17.08 17.30 -15.42
CA GLN A 301 17.94 17.00 -16.57
C GLN A 301 17.20 16.14 -17.59
N PRO A 302 17.27 16.45 -18.91
CA PRO A 302 16.67 15.64 -19.96
C PRO A 302 17.42 14.31 -20.11
N VAL A 303 16.68 13.24 -20.39
CA VAL A 303 17.24 11.90 -20.66
C VAL A 303 16.65 11.35 -21.96
N SER A 304 17.53 10.82 -22.80
CA SER A 304 17.16 10.07 -24.01
C SER A 304 17.36 8.58 -23.74
N ILE A 305 16.35 7.78 -24.07
CA ILE A 305 16.28 6.35 -23.72
C ILE A 305 16.16 5.56 -25.00
N SER A 306 17.06 4.61 -25.21
CA SER A 306 17.12 3.77 -26.40
C SER A 306 17.20 2.28 -26.05
N SER A 307 16.67 1.45 -26.91
CA SER A 307 16.79 -0.01 -26.87
C SER A 307 16.58 -0.57 -28.26
N SER A 308 17.09 -1.76 -28.53
CA SER A 308 16.86 -2.47 -29.80
C SER A 308 15.38 -2.79 -30.06
N ALA A 309 14.56 -2.87 -29.00
CA ALA A 309 13.12 -3.09 -29.09
C ALA A 309 12.31 -1.81 -29.38
N LEU A 310 12.94 -0.64 -29.37
CA LEU A 310 12.29 0.65 -29.60
C LEU A 310 12.54 1.14 -31.04
N THR A 311 11.48 1.51 -31.72
CA THR A 311 11.58 2.08 -33.09
C THR A 311 12.19 3.49 -33.14
N ALA A 312 12.09 4.24 -32.03
CA ALA A 312 12.69 5.56 -31.86
C ALA A 312 12.95 5.82 -30.35
N PRO A 313 13.95 6.64 -30.02
CA PRO A 313 14.27 6.98 -28.65
C PRO A 313 13.06 7.56 -27.89
N LEU A 314 12.94 7.21 -26.61
CA LEU A 314 11.98 7.82 -25.69
C LEU A 314 12.65 9.00 -24.98
N GLN A 315 11.85 9.98 -24.59
CA GLN A 315 12.30 11.18 -23.89
C GLN A 315 11.74 11.22 -22.48
N GLY A 316 12.55 11.70 -21.56
CA GLY A 316 12.15 11.84 -20.17
C GLY A 316 12.94 12.92 -19.45
N THR A 317 12.61 13.12 -18.19
CA THR A 317 13.23 14.12 -17.32
C THR A 317 13.53 13.50 -15.96
N VAL A 318 14.75 13.71 -15.46
CA VAL A 318 15.18 13.22 -14.15
C VAL A 318 14.31 13.86 -13.05
N ASN A 319 13.57 13.03 -12.33
CA ASN A 319 12.71 13.47 -11.23
C ASN A 319 13.23 13.03 -9.84
N ARG A 320 14.13 12.03 -9.80
CA ARG A 320 14.69 11.55 -8.53
C ARG A 320 16.11 10.99 -8.74
N ILE A 321 17.01 11.36 -7.86
CA ILE A 321 18.35 10.78 -7.74
C ILE A 321 18.42 10.08 -6.39
N GLY A 322 18.67 8.77 -6.39
CA GLY A 322 18.73 7.95 -5.18
C GLY A 322 19.88 8.35 -4.26
N ALA A 323 19.68 8.18 -2.97
CA ALA A 323 20.70 8.44 -1.94
C ALA A 323 21.44 7.17 -1.51
N ILE A 324 20.99 5.99 -1.96
CA ILE A 324 21.55 4.69 -1.54
C ILE A 324 22.41 4.15 -2.68
N VAL A 325 23.62 3.76 -2.34
CA VAL A 325 24.54 3.04 -3.24
C VAL A 325 24.28 1.56 -3.10
N ARG A 326 24.04 0.88 -4.23
CA ARG A 326 23.79 -0.57 -4.30
C ARG A 326 24.80 -1.23 -5.24
N ARG A 327 24.85 -2.55 -5.23
CA ARG A 327 25.50 -3.30 -6.30
C ARG A 327 24.64 -3.24 -7.55
N GLN A 328 25.26 -3.20 -8.71
CA GLN A 328 24.56 -3.24 -9.99
C GLN A 328 23.76 -4.53 -10.11
N SER A 329 22.48 -4.42 -10.46
CA SER A 329 21.58 -5.57 -10.65
C SER A 329 21.34 -5.85 -12.13
N LEU A 330 21.45 -4.86 -13.00
CA LEU A 330 21.30 -5.01 -14.43
C LEU A 330 22.60 -5.54 -15.04
N ILE A 331 22.55 -6.73 -15.62
CA ILE A 331 23.70 -7.41 -16.22
C ILE A 331 24.04 -6.70 -17.52
N ASN A 332 25.28 -6.21 -17.65
CA ASN A 332 25.83 -5.78 -18.92
C ASN A 332 26.16 -7.03 -19.75
N THR A 333 25.83 -7.04 -21.03
CA THR A 333 26.11 -8.15 -21.97
C THR A 333 27.61 -8.30 -22.27
N ASP A 334 28.43 -7.38 -21.76
CA ASP A 334 29.88 -7.42 -21.90
C ASP A 334 30.51 -8.25 -20.77
N PRO A 335 31.14 -9.42 -21.08
CA PRO A 335 31.74 -10.32 -20.09
C PRO A 335 32.92 -9.70 -19.32
N SER A 336 33.49 -8.59 -19.83
CA SER A 336 34.59 -7.88 -19.21
C SER A 336 34.14 -6.81 -18.20
N ALA A 337 32.83 -6.56 -18.07
CA ALA A 337 32.31 -5.59 -17.14
C ALA A 337 32.42 -6.10 -15.69
N ASN A 338 33.00 -5.29 -14.84
CA ASN A 338 33.31 -5.62 -13.45
C ASN A 338 32.01 -5.78 -12.64
N ILE A 339 31.72 -6.96 -12.13
CA ILE A 339 30.47 -7.33 -11.43
C ILE A 339 30.31 -6.60 -10.08
N ASP A 340 31.35 -5.98 -9.56
CA ASP A 340 31.36 -5.33 -8.23
C ASP A 340 31.15 -3.80 -8.31
N THR A 341 30.50 -3.34 -9.36
CA THR A 341 30.31 -1.92 -9.62
C THR A 341 29.20 -1.34 -8.74
N ARG A 342 29.52 -0.26 -8.05
CA ARG A 342 28.59 0.46 -7.20
C ARG A 342 27.78 1.48 -8.00
N VAL A 343 26.46 1.41 -7.89
CA VAL A 343 25.52 2.24 -8.63
C VAL A 343 24.55 2.95 -7.70
N ILE A 344 24.01 4.06 -8.17
CA ILE A 344 22.87 4.75 -7.61
C ILE A 344 21.68 4.61 -8.56
N GLU A 345 20.50 4.48 -8.01
CA GLU A 345 19.26 4.47 -8.76
C GLU A 345 18.85 5.89 -9.11
N VAL A 346 18.63 6.15 -10.40
CA VAL A 346 18.13 7.42 -10.91
C VAL A 346 16.82 7.17 -11.62
N ARG A 347 15.78 7.89 -11.23
CA ARG A 347 14.47 7.79 -11.87
C ARG A 347 14.23 9.00 -12.76
N ALA A 348 13.74 8.76 -13.95
CA ALA A 348 13.33 9.80 -14.87
C ALA A 348 11.91 9.51 -15.38
N ARG A 349 11.04 10.51 -15.26
CA ARG A 349 9.67 10.41 -15.77
C ARG A 349 9.70 10.58 -17.27
N LEU A 350 9.03 9.71 -17.99
CA LEU A 350 8.85 9.85 -19.43
C LEU A 350 7.80 10.93 -19.74
N ASP A 351 7.96 11.59 -20.88
CA ASP A 351 6.93 12.48 -21.39
C ASP A 351 5.65 11.69 -21.77
N PRO A 352 4.49 12.33 -21.94
CA PRO A 352 3.23 11.64 -22.22
C PRO A 352 3.23 10.86 -23.54
N ALA A 353 3.99 11.31 -24.55
CA ALA A 353 4.09 10.60 -25.83
C ALA A 353 4.97 9.36 -25.71
N SER A 354 6.11 9.47 -25.01
CA SER A 354 7.01 8.36 -24.69
C SER A 354 6.35 7.36 -23.76
N SER A 355 5.57 7.81 -22.75
CA SER A 355 4.82 6.92 -21.85
C SER A 355 3.83 6.04 -22.60
N ARG A 356 3.05 6.61 -23.53
CA ARG A 356 2.11 5.80 -24.36
C ARG A 356 2.82 4.75 -25.21
N ARG A 357 4.00 5.07 -25.75
CA ARG A 357 4.80 4.13 -26.54
C ARG A 357 5.45 3.04 -25.68
N ALA A 358 5.69 3.32 -24.42
CA ALA A 358 6.32 2.43 -23.45
C ALA A 358 5.31 1.61 -22.62
N ALA A 359 4.00 1.86 -22.77
CA ALA A 359 2.94 1.31 -21.91
C ALA A 359 2.92 -0.22 -21.86
N ASP A 360 3.30 -0.89 -22.96
CA ASP A 360 3.35 -2.35 -23.10
C ASP A 360 4.76 -2.93 -22.87
N LEU A 361 5.72 -2.10 -22.44
CA LEU A 361 7.15 -2.45 -22.37
C LEU A 361 7.69 -2.36 -20.93
N SER A 362 6.87 -2.76 -19.96
CA SER A 362 7.31 -2.84 -18.55
C SER A 362 8.47 -3.82 -18.40
N ASN A 363 9.47 -3.46 -17.60
CA ASN A 363 10.75 -4.18 -17.41
C ASN A 363 11.65 -4.27 -18.66
N LEU A 364 11.34 -3.56 -19.75
CA LEU A 364 12.25 -3.51 -20.89
C LEU A 364 13.59 -2.90 -20.46
N GLN A 365 14.68 -3.63 -20.72
CA GLN A 365 16.03 -3.13 -20.51
C GLN A 365 16.38 -2.10 -21.58
N VAL A 366 16.89 -0.97 -21.15
CA VAL A 366 17.18 0.20 -21.99
C VAL A 366 18.52 0.83 -21.62
N THR A 367 19.07 1.58 -22.57
CA THR A 367 20.22 2.44 -22.33
C THR A 367 19.75 3.89 -22.24
N ALA A 368 20.09 4.55 -21.15
CA ALA A 368 19.77 5.94 -20.88
C ALA A 368 20.98 6.83 -21.09
N VAL A 369 20.80 7.92 -21.81
CA VAL A 369 21.81 8.97 -22.02
C VAL A 369 21.28 10.26 -21.41
N PHE A 370 21.94 10.72 -20.37
CA PHE A 370 21.58 11.93 -19.66
C PHE A 370 22.26 13.12 -20.35
N GLY A 371 21.45 14.01 -20.96
CA GLY A 371 21.89 15.22 -21.64
C GLY A 371 22.27 16.31 -20.61
N ARG A 372 22.88 17.38 -21.15
CA ARG A 372 23.14 18.61 -20.37
C ARG A 372 21.92 19.49 -20.30
#